data_1fbf9e99f75f358ec57d73b56a9251cd
#
_entry.id   1fbf9e99f75f358ec57d73b56a9251cd
#
_cell.length_a   1.000
_cell.length_b   1.000
_cell.length_c   1.000
_cell.angle_alpha   90.00
_cell.angle_beta   90.00
_cell.angle_gamma   90.00
#
_symmetry.space_group_name_H-M   'P 1'
#
loop_
_entity.id
_entity.type
_entity.pdbx_description
1 polymer ?
#
loop_
_entity_poly.entity_id
_entity_poly.type
_entity_poly.pdbx_seq_one_letter_code
_entity_poly.pdbx_strand_id
1 'polypeptide(L)'
;LAFTAGARTVKRFVQKLPQPDSRSFIGKGKLQEIATYIEVHENISLVIFDDDLSGKQVNHIEEQLKVKIVDRSTLILDIFAERAQTAQAKTQVELAQLQYLLPRLRGLWTHLERQRGGIGMRGPGEKEIETDRRIVRDKIALLKKDLELIDRQNVTRRKHRDELIRVALVGYTNVGKSTLMNLLSKSEVFAENKLFATLDTTVRKVTIDNLFFLLCDTVGFIRKLPTQLVESF
;
A
#
# COMPACT_ATOMS: atom_id res chain seq x y z
N LEU A 1 -1.12 11.76 1.76
CA LEU A 1 -0.98 10.39 2.27
C LEU A 1 -1.05 10.36 3.79
N ALA A 2 -0.12 11.00 4.53
CA ALA A 2 -0.12 10.97 6.00
C ALA A 2 -1.48 11.34 6.62
N PHE A 3 -2.09 12.45 6.19
CA PHE A 3 -3.43 12.88 6.63
C PHE A 3 -4.50 11.83 6.31
N THR A 4 -4.45 11.20 5.13
CA THR A 4 -5.40 10.15 4.71
C THR A 4 -5.30 8.91 5.59
N ALA A 5 -4.09 8.56 6.05
CA ALA A 5 -3.83 7.48 7.01
C ALA A 5 -4.05 7.88 8.48
N GLY A 6 -4.70 9.00 8.75
CA GLY A 6 -4.99 9.47 10.11
C GLY A 6 -3.80 10.07 10.86
N ALA A 7 -2.64 10.21 10.23
CA ALA A 7 -1.44 10.76 10.88
C ALA A 7 -1.39 12.29 10.79
N ARG A 8 -1.00 12.93 11.90
CA ARG A 8 -0.75 14.38 11.97
C ARG A 8 0.73 14.65 11.67
N THR A 9 1.00 15.36 10.58
CA THR A 9 2.36 15.78 10.25
C THR A 9 2.79 16.95 11.15
N VAL A 10 3.82 16.76 11.96
CA VAL A 10 4.38 17.77 12.86
C VAL A 10 5.45 18.58 12.14
N LYS A 11 6.37 17.92 11.43
CA LYS A 11 7.44 18.57 10.68
C LYS A 11 7.76 17.81 9.40
N ARG A 12 8.19 18.53 8.39
CA ARG A 12 8.65 17.99 7.12
C ARG A 12 10.14 18.33 6.93
N PHE A 13 10.93 17.29 6.66
CA PHE A 13 12.34 17.43 6.30
C PHE A 13 12.49 17.19 4.79
N VAL A 14 13.34 17.99 4.14
CA VAL A 14 13.64 17.87 2.72
C VAL A 14 15.13 17.86 2.54
N GLN A 15 15.63 16.98 1.69
CA GLN A 15 17.02 16.93 1.28
C GLN A 15 17.14 16.67 -0.21
N LYS A 16 18.06 17.38 -0.88
CA LYS A 16 18.44 17.09 -2.27
C LYS A 16 19.74 16.32 -2.24
N LEU A 17 19.75 15.13 -2.79
CA LEU A 17 20.93 14.28 -2.93
C LEU A 17 21.05 13.87 -4.41
N PRO A 18 22.26 13.75 -4.97
CA PRO A 18 22.49 13.21 -6.30
C PRO A 18 22.02 11.75 -6.40
N GLN A 19 22.27 10.97 -5.33
CA GLN A 19 21.81 9.60 -5.16
C GLN A 19 21.44 9.35 -3.69
N PRO A 20 20.42 8.52 -3.41
CA PRO A 20 20.09 8.11 -2.05
C PRO A 20 21.26 7.37 -1.40
N ASP A 21 21.45 7.58 -0.10
CA ASP A 21 22.43 6.81 0.66
C ASP A 21 22.03 5.35 0.76
N SER A 22 22.99 4.44 0.60
CA SER A 22 22.73 3.01 0.57
C SER A 22 22.26 2.43 1.91
N ARG A 23 22.60 3.07 3.05
CA ARG A 23 22.26 2.62 4.40
C ARG A 23 21.07 3.34 4.99
N SER A 24 21.02 4.66 4.84
CA SER A 24 20.05 5.53 5.51
C SER A 24 19.09 6.25 4.56
N PHE A 25 19.21 6.01 3.23
CA PHE A 25 18.46 6.70 2.20
C PHE A 25 18.72 8.22 2.12
N ILE A 26 18.86 8.87 3.28
CA ILE A 26 19.21 10.28 3.47
C ILE A 26 20.65 10.41 4.00
N GLY A 27 21.25 11.59 3.84
CA GLY A 27 22.60 11.85 4.34
C GLY A 27 22.68 11.80 5.88
N LYS A 28 23.83 11.39 6.41
CA LYS A 28 24.07 11.25 7.87
C LYS A 28 23.72 12.51 8.67
N GLY A 29 24.10 13.70 8.18
CA GLY A 29 23.76 14.96 8.83
C GLY A 29 22.24 15.22 8.91
N LYS A 30 21.48 14.85 7.86
CA LYS A 30 20.03 14.96 7.88
C LYS A 30 19.40 13.94 8.84
N LEU A 31 19.94 12.74 8.91
CA LEU A 31 19.50 11.73 9.86
C LEU A 31 19.70 12.20 11.31
N GLN A 32 20.86 12.81 11.59
CA GLN A 32 21.15 13.39 12.91
C GLN A 32 20.23 14.57 13.25
N GLU A 33 19.93 15.45 12.28
CA GLU A 33 18.97 16.55 12.45
C GLU A 33 17.58 16.02 12.83
N ILE A 34 17.14 14.93 12.19
CA ILE A 34 15.86 14.28 12.52
C ILE A 34 15.90 13.65 13.90
N ALA A 35 17.00 12.95 14.26
CA ALA A 35 17.17 12.34 15.59
C ALA A 35 17.08 13.40 16.70
N THR A 36 17.85 14.48 16.59
CA THR A 36 17.80 15.59 17.55
C THR A 36 16.40 16.21 17.65
N TYR A 37 15.70 16.34 16.52
CA TYR A 37 14.33 16.84 16.54
C TYR A 37 13.37 15.92 17.28
N ILE A 38 13.49 14.60 17.10
CA ILE A 38 12.67 13.59 17.80
C ILE A 38 12.95 13.61 19.30
N GLU A 39 14.22 13.70 19.71
CA GLU A 39 14.63 13.75 21.12
C GLU A 39 14.02 14.95 21.88
N VAL A 40 13.89 16.10 21.20
CA VAL A 40 13.28 17.31 21.78
C VAL A 40 11.75 17.24 21.82
N HIS A 41 11.14 16.38 20.98
CA HIS A 41 9.68 16.29 20.83
C HIS A 41 9.18 14.87 21.13
N GLU A 42 8.92 14.57 22.40
CA GLU A 42 8.54 13.24 22.91
C GLU A 42 7.26 12.64 22.29
N ASN A 43 6.43 13.43 21.62
CA ASN A 43 5.16 13.02 21.03
C ASN A 43 5.29 12.47 19.60
N ILE A 44 6.51 12.31 19.08
CA ILE A 44 6.76 11.77 17.75
C ILE A 44 6.94 10.26 17.85
N SER A 45 5.98 9.50 17.32
CA SER A 45 5.99 8.04 17.33
C SER A 45 6.37 7.41 15.98
N LEU A 46 6.39 8.21 14.91
CA LEU A 46 6.48 7.71 13.55
C LEU A 46 7.24 8.68 12.63
N VAL A 47 8.10 8.14 11.76
CA VAL A 47 8.71 8.88 10.65
C VAL A 47 8.29 8.24 9.33
N ILE A 48 7.80 9.06 8.40
CA ILE A 48 7.34 8.64 7.07
C ILE A 48 8.35 9.10 6.03
N PHE A 49 8.84 8.17 5.23
CA PHE A 49 9.66 8.45 4.04
C PHE A 49 8.77 8.49 2.80
N ASP A 50 8.88 9.55 1.99
CA ASP A 50 8.10 9.72 0.76
C ASP A 50 8.76 9.01 -0.45
N ASP A 51 9.41 7.88 -0.18
CA ASP A 51 9.98 6.96 -1.15
C ASP A 51 10.05 5.55 -0.56
N ASP A 52 10.40 4.55 -1.39
CA ASP A 52 10.53 3.17 -0.95
C ASP A 52 11.88 2.92 -0.28
N LEU A 53 11.85 2.22 0.85
CA LEU A 53 13.03 1.81 1.59
C LEU A 53 13.25 0.30 1.47
N SER A 54 14.52 -0.11 1.43
CA SER A 54 14.87 -1.51 1.63
C SER A 54 14.74 -1.90 3.12
N GLY A 55 14.48 -3.18 3.41
CA GLY A 55 14.40 -3.64 4.81
C GLY A 55 15.66 -3.34 5.64
N LYS A 56 16.86 -3.33 5.01
CA LYS A 56 18.10 -2.92 5.68
C LYS A 56 18.13 -1.45 6.04
N GLN A 57 17.60 -0.59 5.15
CA GLN A 57 17.50 0.86 5.42
C GLN A 57 16.49 1.13 6.54
N VAL A 58 15.32 0.49 6.50
CA VAL A 58 14.31 0.62 7.57
C VAL A 58 14.94 0.30 8.92
N ASN A 59 15.57 -0.87 9.08
CA ASN A 59 16.19 -1.26 10.35
C ASN A 59 17.28 -0.30 10.81
N HIS A 60 18.17 0.09 9.89
CA HIS A 60 19.24 1.02 10.24
C HIS A 60 18.70 2.37 10.72
N ILE A 61 17.67 2.90 10.06
CA ILE A 61 17.05 4.17 10.43
C ILE A 61 16.28 4.02 11.76
N GLU A 62 15.55 2.92 11.98
CA GLU A 62 14.87 2.63 13.25
C GLU A 62 15.83 2.51 14.41
N GLU A 63 16.99 1.87 14.21
CA GLU A 63 18.05 1.79 15.22
C GLU A 63 18.58 3.17 15.61
N GLN A 64 18.67 4.11 14.67
CA GLN A 64 19.16 5.46 14.91
C GLN A 64 18.10 6.39 15.51
N LEU A 65 16.89 6.34 15.01
CA LEU A 65 15.83 7.28 15.39
C LEU A 65 14.98 6.79 16.57
N LYS A 66 15.00 5.49 16.89
CA LYS A 66 14.23 4.84 17.97
C LYS A 66 12.71 5.05 17.86
N VAL A 67 12.21 5.30 16.66
CA VAL A 67 10.79 5.43 16.34
C VAL A 67 10.45 4.57 15.14
N LYS A 68 9.18 4.23 14.96
CA LYS A 68 8.70 3.44 13.83
C LYS A 68 8.96 4.17 12.50
N ILE A 69 9.49 3.45 11.53
CA ILE A 69 9.70 3.95 10.16
C ILE A 69 8.68 3.32 9.23
N VAL A 70 8.04 4.17 8.43
CA VAL A 70 7.10 3.76 7.38
C VAL A 70 7.53 4.39 6.07
N ASP A 71 7.66 3.59 5.04
CA ASP A 71 7.92 4.07 3.69
C ASP A 71 6.62 4.37 2.93
N ARG A 72 6.75 4.99 1.77
CA ARG A 72 5.61 5.42 0.97
C ARG A 72 4.71 4.26 0.56
N SER A 73 5.28 3.14 0.12
CA SER A 73 4.51 1.98 -0.33
C SER A 73 3.76 1.30 0.81
N THR A 74 4.38 1.14 1.96
CA THR A 74 3.72 0.63 3.17
C THR A 74 2.54 1.52 3.55
N LEU A 75 2.73 2.85 3.55
CA LEU A 75 1.66 3.79 3.88
C LEU A 75 0.47 3.71 2.91
N ILE A 76 0.73 3.55 1.61
CA ILE A 76 -0.32 3.37 0.60
C ILE A 76 -1.06 2.05 0.83
N LEU A 77 -0.33 0.96 1.08
CA LEU A 77 -0.89 -0.36 1.38
C LEU A 77 -1.78 -0.34 2.63
N ASP A 78 -1.36 0.37 3.67
CA ASP A 78 -2.16 0.52 4.90
C ASP A 78 -3.45 1.32 4.65
N ILE A 79 -3.39 2.41 3.87
CA ILE A 79 -4.59 3.16 3.46
C ILE A 79 -5.54 2.24 2.67
N PHE A 80 -5.01 1.40 1.78
CA PHE A 80 -5.83 0.47 1.00
C PHE A 80 -6.45 -0.62 1.88
N ALA A 81 -5.71 -1.15 2.86
CA ALA A 81 -6.23 -2.12 3.81
C ALA A 81 -7.39 -1.57 4.65
N GLU A 82 -7.29 -0.31 5.06
CA GLU A 82 -8.36 0.39 5.79
C GLU A 82 -9.60 0.64 4.92
N ARG A 83 -9.41 0.89 3.61
CA ARG A 83 -10.48 1.25 2.67
C ARG A 83 -11.15 0.07 2.00
N ALA A 84 -10.52 -1.09 1.94
CA ALA A 84 -11.06 -2.28 1.29
C ALA A 84 -12.34 -2.77 1.99
N GLN A 85 -13.47 -2.76 1.27
CA GLN A 85 -14.78 -3.17 1.80
C GLN A 85 -15.13 -4.57 1.32
N THR A 86 -14.95 -4.85 0.02
CA THR A 86 -15.31 -6.13 -0.58
C THR A 86 -14.30 -7.23 -0.24
N ALA A 87 -14.74 -8.49 -0.29
CA ALA A 87 -13.86 -9.63 -0.13
C ALA A 87 -12.74 -9.63 -1.19
N GLN A 88 -13.06 -9.27 -2.43
CA GLN A 88 -12.09 -9.15 -3.51
C GLN A 88 -11.01 -8.12 -3.18
N ALA A 89 -11.39 -6.87 -2.83
CA ALA A 89 -10.44 -5.82 -2.51
C ALA A 89 -9.58 -6.17 -1.29
N LYS A 90 -10.17 -6.76 -0.24
CA LYS A 90 -9.42 -7.22 0.94
C LYS A 90 -8.36 -8.25 0.57
N THR A 91 -8.73 -9.26 -0.23
CA THR A 91 -7.80 -10.31 -0.69
C THR A 91 -6.69 -9.72 -1.59
N GLN A 92 -7.02 -8.77 -2.48
CA GLN A 92 -6.05 -8.09 -3.33
C GLN A 92 -5.06 -7.26 -2.51
N VAL A 93 -5.53 -6.48 -1.55
CA VAL A 93 -4.67 -5.66 -0.69
C VAL A 93 -3.77 -6.55 0.19
N GLU A 94 -4.31 -7.60 0.79
CA GLU A 94 -3.53 -8.54 1.60
C GLU A 94 -2.45 -9.23 0.75
N LEU A 95 -2.78 -9.65 -0.47
CA LEU A 95 -1.81 -10.19 -1.42
C LEU A 95 -0.69 -9.19 -1.71
N ALA A 96 -1.03 -7.93 -2.01
CA ALA A 96 -0.05 -6.89 -2.28
C ALA A 96 0.84 -6.59 -1.07
N GLN A 97 0.29 -6.55 0.14
CA GLN A 97 1.05 -6.38 1.39
C GLN A 97 2.05 -7.51 1.59
N LEU A 98 1.64 -8.77 1.42
CA LEU A 98 2.53 -9.92 1.57
C LEU A 98 3.61 -9.97 0.49
N GLN A 99 3.29 -9.63 -0.75
CA GLN A 99 4.26 -9.54 -1.84
C GLN A 99 5.30 -8.43 -1.58
N TYR A 100 4.86 -7.30 -1.02
CA TYR A 100 5.75 -6.20 -0.64
C TYR A 100 6.65 -6.56 0.55
N LEU A 101 6.12 -7.29 1.54
CA LEU A 101 6.81 -7.72 2.74
C LEU A 101 7.86 -8.82 2.45
N LEU A 102 7.54 -9.79 1.60
CA LEU A 102 8.35 -11.00 1.36
C LEU A 102 9.84 -10.73 1.08
N PRO A 103 10.23 -9.82 0.16
CA PRO A 103 11.64 -9.50 -0.07
C PRO A 103 12.31 -8.77 1.10
N ARG A 104 11.53 -8.10 1.95
CA ARG A 104 11.99 -7.29 3.09
C ARG A 104 12.18 -8.09 4.37
N LEU A 105 11.58 -9.27 4.51
CA LEU A 105 11.70 -10.13 5.69
C LEU A 105 13.16 -10.37 6.10
N ARG A 106 14.06 -10.58 5.13
CA ARG A 106 15.49 -10.76 5.42
C ARG A 106 16.13 -9.58 6.16
N GLY A 107 15.72 -8.36 5.82
CA GLY A 107 16.26 -7.16 6.44
C GLY A 107 15.68 -6.88 7.82
N LEU A 108 14.45 -7.27 8.09
CA LEU A 108 13.76 -7.01 9.34
C LEU A 108 14.24 -7.89 10.51
N TRP A 109 14.88 -9.04 10.22
CA TRP A 109 15.33 -10.02 11.22
C TRP A 109 16.85 -10.01 11.46
N THR A 110 17.53 -8.91 11.18
CA THR A 110 19.01 -8.82 11.30
C THR A 110 19.55 -9.11 12.71
N HIS A 111 18.77 -8.90 13.75
CA HIS A 111 19.17 -9.23 15.12
C HIS A 111 19.25 -10.75 15.36
N LEU A 112 18.45 -11.56 14.68
CA LEU A 112 18.50 -13.03 14.76
C LEU A 112 19.60 -13.62 13.87
N GLU A 113 19.97 -12.95 12.78
CA GLU A 113 21.09 -13.35 11.91
C GLU A 113 22.46 -13.31 12.65
N ARG A 114 22.59 -12.50 13.71
CA ARG A 114 23.81 -12.40 14.51
C ARG A 114 24.00 -13.54 15.51
N GLN A 115 22.98 -14.31 15.81
CA GLN A 115 23.09 -15.53 16.62
C GLN A 115 23.59 -16.69 15.76
N ARG A 116 24.87 -16.68 15.42
CA ARG A 116 25.53 -17.79 14.69
C ARG A 116 25.62 -19.04 15.57
N GLY A 117 25.02 -20.13 15.13
CA GLY A 117 25.49 -21.47 15.48
C GLY A 117 26.91 -21.67 14.95
N GLY A 118 27.68 -22.62 15.52
CA GLY A 118 29.08 -22.87 15.16
C GLY A 118 29.32 -23.04 13.67
N ILE A 119 30.62 -23.11 13.28
CA ILE A 119 31.11 -23.14 11.89
C ILE A 119 30.30 -24.14 11.04
N GLY A 120 29.51 -23.63 10.06
CA GLY A 120 28.76 -24.48 9.12
C GLY A 120 27.33 -24.84 9.56
N MET A 121 26.89 -24.50 10.75
CA MET A 121 25.49 -24.69 11.19
C MET A 121 24.65 -23.45 10.96
N ARG A 122 23.43 -23.63 10.38
CA ARG A 122 22.41 -22.58 10.31
C ARG A 122 21.97 -22.23 11.75
N GLY A 123 22.06 -20.95 12.11
CA GLY A 123 21.59 -20.48 13.40
C GLY A 123 20.06 -20.58 13.55
N PRO A 124 19.52 -20.57 14.79
CA PRO A 124 18.07 -20.62 15.02
C PRO A 124 17.30 -19.52 14.28
N GLY A 125 17.85 -18.30 14.18
CA GLY A 125 17.25 -17.20 13.45
C GLY A 125 17.14 -17.43 11.93
N GLU A 126 18.07 -18.12 11.30
CA GLU A 126 18.00 -18.47 9.87
C GLU A 126 16.84 -19.46 9.60
N LYS A 127 16.60 -20.42 10.51
CA LYS A 127 15.49 -21.36 10.39
C LYS A 127 14.14 -20.68 10.57
N GLU A 128 14.05 -19.73 11.48
CA GLU A 128 12.83 -18.94 11.71
C GLU A 128 12.49 -18.07 10.50
N ILE A 129 13.47 -17.33 9.96
CA ILE A 129 13.28 -16.52 8.74
C ILE A 129 12.83 -17.38 7.55
N GLU A 130 13.43 -18.57 7.37
CA GLU A 130 13.06 -19.47 6.28
C GLU A 130 11.64 -20.03 6.48
N THR A 131 11.26 -20.30 7.71
CA THR A 131 9.90 -20.71 8.07
C THR A 131 8.90 -19.61 7.80
N ASP A 132 9.15 -18.38 8.25
CA ASP A 132 8.29 -17.22 8.01
C ASP A 132 8.13 -16.94 6.52
N ARG A 133 9.22 -17.00 5.75
CA ARG A 133 9.18 -16.84 4.30
C ARG A 133 8.33 -17.92 3.62
N ARG A 134 8.38 -19.16 4.11
CA ARG A 134 7.53 -20.25 3.61
C ARG A 134 6.07 -19.97 3.91
N ILE A 135 5.74 -19.63 5.16
CA ILE A 135 4.37 -19.28 5.55
C ILE A 135 3.81 -18.15 4.68
N VAL A 136 4.59 -17.09 4.46
CA VAL A 136 4.17 -15.97 3.62
C VAL A 136 3.97 -16.40 2.17
N ARG A 137 4.84 -17.25 1.61
CA ARG A 137 4.68 -17.78 0.24
C ARG A 137 3.45 -18.66 0.11
N ASP A 138 3.21 -19.52 1.08
CA ASP A 138 2.03 -20.40 1.08
C ASP A 138 0.75 -19.57 1.15
N LYS A 139 0.75 -18.50 1.97
CA LYS A 139 -0.37 -17.57 2.05
C LYS A 139 -0.59 -16.80 0.75
N ILE A 140 0.48 -16.33 0.11
CA ILE A 140 0.41 -15.70 -1.23
C ILE A 140 -0.22 -16.66 -2.25
N ALA A 141 0.19 -17.92 -2.24
CA ALA A 141 -0.35 -18.93 -3.17
C ALA A 141 -1.84 -19.20 -2.91
N LEU A 142 -2.27 -19.22 -1.66
CA LEU A 142 -3.68 -19.36 -1.28
C LEU A 142 -4.50 -18.16 -1.75
N LEU A 143 -4.07 -16.94 -1.44
CA LEU A 143 -4.77 -15.71 -1.83
C LEU A 143 -4.92 -15.57 -3.36
N LYS A 144 -3.91 -16.00 -4.13
CA LYS A 144 -4.02 -16.04 -5.60
C LYS A 144 -5.13 -16.98 -6.07
N LYS A 145 -5.24 -18.18 -5.47
CA LYS A 145 -6.34 -19.13 -5.79
C LYS A 145 -7.70 -18.55 -5.43
N ASP A 146 -7.80 -17.88 -4.28
CA ASP A 146 -9.04 -17.24 -3.84
C ASP A 146 -9.47 -16.14 -4.82
N LEU A 147 -8.54 -15.32 -5.31
CA LEU A 147 -8.82 -14.31 -6.33
C LEU A 147 -9.30 -14.93 -7.65
N GLU A 148 -8.68 -16.02 -8.11
CA GLU A 148 -9.14 -16.74 -9.31
C GLU A 148 -10.57 -17.25 -9.15
N LEU A 149 -10.95 -17.74 -7.98
CA LEU A 149 -12.32 -18.20 -7.68
C LEU A 149 -13.30 -17.02 -7.70
N ILE A 150 -12.95 -15.91 -7.06
CA ILE A 150 -13.75 -14.68 -7.05
C ILE A 150 -13.95 -14.17 -8.49
N ASP A 151 -12.90 -14.16 -9.31
CA ASP A 151 -12.98 -13.70 -10.70
C ASP A 151 -13.91 -14.59 -11.55
N ARG A 152 -13.81 -15.91 -11.41
CA ARG A 152 -14.73 -16.85 -12.09
C ARG A 152 -16.18 -16.60 -11.69
N GLN A 153 -16.46 -16.38 -10.41
CA GLN A 153 -17.81 -16.05 -9.93
C GLN A 153 -18.28 -14.70 -10.48
N ASN A 154 -17.42 -13.71 -10.54
CA ASN A 154 -17.73 -12.39 -11.08
C ASN A 154 -18.02 -12.45 -12.59
N VAL A 155 -17.26 -13.23 -13.37
CA VAL A 155 -17.53 -13.45 -14.80
C VAL A 155 -18.94 -14.04 -15.00
N THR A 156 -19.31 -15.04 -14.19
CA THR A 156 -20.64 -15.66 -14.28
C THR A 156 -21.75 -14.65 -13.96
N ARG A 157 -21.58 -13.81 -12.94
CA ARG A 157 -22.55 -12.77 -12.58
C ARG A 157 -22.65 -11.63 -13.61
N ARG A 158 -21.60 -11.41 -14.40
CA ARG A 158 -21.55 -10.33 -15.42
C ARG A 158 -22.20 -10.72 -16.74
N LYS A 159 -22.37 -12.01 -17.06
CA LYS A 159 -22.92 -12.48 -18.33
C LYS A 159 -24.27 -11.86 -18.74
N HIS A 160 -25.11 -11.47 -17.78
CA HIS A 160 -26.38 -10.79 -18.05
C HIS A 160 -26.28 -9.26 -18.21
N ARG A 161 -25.06 -8.66 -18.09
CA ARG A 161 -24.84 -7.21 -18.21
C ARG A 161 -24.00 -6.83 -19.43
N ASP A 162 -23.68 -7.78 -20.30
CA ASP A 162 -22.74 -7.58 -21.41
C ASP A 162 -23.29 -6.76 -22.56
N GLU A 163 -24.61 -6.49 -22.58
CA GLU A 163 -25.29 -5.71 -23.64
C GLU A 163 -25.15 -4.19 -23.48
N LEU A 164 -24.70 -3.71 -22.31
CA LEU A 164 -24.57 -2.27 -22.06
C LEU A 164 -23.13 -1.77 -22.24
N ILE A 165 -23.00 -0.61 -22.87
CA ILE A 165 -21.73 0.10 -22.99
C ILE A 165 -21.18 0.38 -21.58
N ARG A 166 -19.89 0.13 -21.37
CA ARG A 166 -19.19 0.39 -20.11
C ARG A 166 -18.27 1.60 -20.26
N VAL A 167 -18.42 2.56 -19.38
CA VAL A 167 -17.63 3.80 -19.34
C VAL A 167 -16.90 3.82 -18.00
N ALA A 168 -15.58 3.90 -18.01
CA ALA A 168 -14.76 3.99 -16.80
C ALA A 168 -14.29 5.43 -16.56
N LEU A 169 -14.45 5.91 -15.32
CA LEU A 169 -13.88 7.18 -14.86
C LEU A 169 -12.42 6.96 -14.45
N VAL A 170 -11.49 7.49 -15.22
CA VAL A 170 -10.04 7.33 -15.00
C VAL A 170 -9.41 8.67 -14.68
N GLY A 171 -8.52 8.72 -13.69
CA GLY A 171 -7.80 9.94 -13.31
C GLY A 171 -7.10 9.80 -11.95
N TYR A 172 -6.39 10.85 -11.55
CA TYR A 172 -5.70 10.88 -10.25
C TYR A 172 -6.67 10.79 -9.07
N THR A 173 -6.15 10.40 -7.90
CA THR A 173 -6.91 10.46 -6.65
C THR A 173 -7.34 11.90 -6.36
N ASN A 174 -8.55 12.05 -5.80
CA ASN A 174 -9.11 13.33 -5.37
C ASN A 174 -9.29 14.39 -6.49
N VAL A 175 -9.54 13.97 -7.72
CA VAL A 175 -9.87 14.86 -8.86
C VAL A 175 -11.37 14.99 -9.12
N GLY A 176 -12.21 14.41 -8.26
CA GLY A 176 -13.67 14.50 -8.36
C GLY A 176 -14.35 13.40 -9.17
N LYS A 177 -13.71 12.24 -9.41
CA LYS A 177 -14.32 11.11 -10.15
C LYS A 177 -15.63 10.64 -9.51
N SER A 178 -15.62 10.34 -8.21
CA SER A 178 -16.81 9.90 -7.47
C SER A 178 -17.86 11.00 -7.37
N THR A 179 -17.45 12.26 -7.30
CA THR A 179 -18.38 13.41 -7.35
C THR A 179 -19.07 13.49 -8.70
N LEU A 180 -18.34 13.31 -9.80
CA LEU A 180 -18.90 13.27 -11.15
C LEU A 180 -19.86 12.08 -11.31
N MET A 181 -19.49 10.91 -10.78
CA MET A 181 -20.36 9.74 -10.77
C MET A 181 -21.68 10.03 -10.05
N ASN A 182 -21.65 10.65 -8.88
CA ASN A 182 -22.84 11.02 -8.13
C ASN A 182 -23.75 11.98 -8.92
N LEU A 183 -23.15 12.97 -9.58
CA LEU A 183 -23.88 13.92 -10.40
C LEU A 183 -24.61 13.24 -11.58
N LEU A 184 -23.92 12.33 -12.27
CA LEU A 184 -24.48 11.67 -13.47
C LEU A 184 -25.47 10.55 -13.13
N SER A 185 -25.22 9.80 -12.04
CA SER A 185 -26.07 8.66 -11.66
C SER A 185 -27.25 9.03 -10.75
N LYS A 186 -27.37 10.30 -10.35
CA LYS A 186 -28.37 10.78 -9.37
C LYS A 186 -28.41 9.90 -8.10
N SER A 187 -27.27 9.36 -7.70
CA SER A 187 -27.12 8.49 -6.54
C SER A 187 -26.07 9.03 -5.59
N GLU A 188 -26.22 8.74 -4.31
CA GLU A 188 -25.22 9.08 -3.30
C GLU A 188 -24.16 7.96 -3.23
N VAL A 189 -23.02 8.18 -3.85
CA VAL A 189 -21.80 7.38 -3.62
C VAL A 189 -20.94 8.17 -2.64
N PHE A 190 -20.34 7.47 -1.69
CA PHE A 190 -19.44 8.07 -0.71
C PHE A 190 -18.29 8.80 -1.41
N ALA A 191 -18.30 10.11 -1.34
CA ALA A 191 -17.25 10.98 -1.88
C ALA A 191 -16.62 11.75 -0.71
N GLU A 192 -15.38 11.44 -0.40
CA GLU A 192 -14.63 12.07 0.68
C GLU A 192 -13.42 12.82 0.11
N ASN A 193 -13.09 13.97 0.69
CA ASN A 193 -11.90 14.74 0.31
C ASN A 193 -10.62 14.11 0.90
N LYS A 194 -10.42 12.83 0.61
CA LYS A 194 -9.24 12.05 0.97
C LYS A 194 -8.73 11.27 -0.23
N LEU A 195 -7.43 10.96 -0.22
CA LEU A 195 -6.84 10.11 -1.25
C LEU A 195 -7.43 8.69 -1.16
N PHE A 196 -7.65 8.05 -2.30
CA PHE A 196 -8.20 6.69 -2.37
C PHE A 196 -9.54 6.51 -1.63
N ALA A 197 -10.42 7.52 -1.71
CA ALA A 197 -11.77 7.42 -1.16
C ALA A 197 -12.54 6.24 -1.79
N THR A 198 -12.32 5.98 -3.08
CA THR A 198 -12.82 4.82 -3.79
C THR A 198 -11.69 3.82 -4.00
N LEU A 199 -11.78 2.64 -3.39
CA LEU A 199 -10.92 1.50 -3.64
C LEU A 199 -11.68 0.39 -4.37
N ASP A 200 -12.89 0.09 -3.94
CA ASP A 200 -13.77 -0.86 -4.60
C ASP A 200 -14.45 -0.21 -5.81
N THR A 201 -14.33 -0.82 -6.98
CA THR A 201 -14.96 -0.34 -8.21
C THR A 201 -16.48 -0.31 -8.03
N THR A 202 -17.07 0.85 -8.12
CA THR A 202 -18.51 1.03 -8.08
C THR A 202 -19.07 1.16 -9.49
N VAL A 203 -20.07 0.38 -9.83
CA VAL A 203 -20.74 0.40 -11.15
C VAL A 203 -22.16 0.90 -10.97
N ARG A 204 -22.55 1.90 -11.77
CA ARG A 204 -23.90 2.47 -11.79
C ARG A 204 -24.46 2.50 -13.22
N LYS A 205 -25.73 2.18 -13.35
CA LYS A 205 -26.45 2.41 -14.61
C LYS A 205 -26.80 3.89 -14.71
N VAL A 206 -26.38 4.53 -15.78
CA VAL A 206 -26.68 5.92 -16.09
C VAL A 206 -27.57 5.98 -17.32
N THR A 207 -28.53 6.88 -17.30
CA THR A 207 -29.45 7.14 -18.40
C THR A 207 -29.34 8.62 -18.76
N ILE A 208 -28.97 8.90 -20.00
CA ILE A 208 -28.98 10.25 -20.57
C ILE A 208 -29.85 10.18 -21.82
N ASP A 209 -30.96 10.88 -21.80
CA ASP A 209 -32.01 10.78 -22.81
C ASP A 209 -32.44 9.31 -23.04
N ASN A 210 -32.18 8.75 -24.20
CA ASN A 210 -32.48 7.37 -24.55
C ASN A 210 -31.27 6.42 -24.50
N LEU A 211 -30.11 6.91 -24.01
CA LEU A 211 -28.88 6.12 -23.93
C LEU A 211 -28.71 5.54 -22.52
N PHE A 212 -28.50 4.22 -22.47
CA PHE A 212 -28.21 3.49 -21.25
C PHE A 212 -26.78 2.98 -21.27
N PHE A 213 -26.00 3.27 -20.22
CA PHE A 213 -24.65 2.76 -20.08
C PHE A 213 -24.30 2.48 -18.61
N LEU A 214 -23.26 1.69 -18.39
CA LEU A 214 -22.71 1.42 -17.07
C LEU A 214 -21.53 2.35 -16.83
N LEU A 215 -21.64 3.22 -15.84
CA LEU A 215 -20.55 4.09 -15.39
C LEU A 215 -19.82 3.43 -14.23
N CYS A 216 -18.49 3.29 -14.37
CA CYS A 216 -17.64 2.66 -13.40
C CYS A 216 -16.70 3.70 -12.77
N ASP A 217 -16.78 3.88 -11.44
CA ASP A 217 -15.75 4.62 -10.69
C ASP A 217 -14.58 3.70 -10.38
N THR A 218 -13.37 4.15 -10.63
CA THR A 218 -12.16 3.36 -10.46
C THR A 218 -11.23 3.96 -9.42
N VAL A 219 -10.31 3.15 -8.93
CA VAL A 219 -9.23 3.61 -8.04
C VAL A 219 -8.46 4.75 -8.70
N GLY A 220 -8.26 5.84 -7.98
CA GLY A 220 -7.49 6.97 -8.50
C GLY A 220 -5.99 6.69 -8.56
N PHE A 221 -5.33 7.16 -9.60
CA PHE A 221 -3.88 7.09 -9.71
C PHE A 221 -3.16 8.01 -8.72
N ILE A 222 -1.97 7.61 -8.31
CA ILE A 222 -1.02 8.45 -7.59
C ILE A 222 0.38 8.21 -8.19
N ARG A 223 1.24 9.21 -8.10
CA ARG A 223 2.64 9.05 -8.52
C ARG A 223 3.34 8.00 -7.65
N LYS A 224 4.24 7.21 -8.23
CA LYS A 224 4.98 6.15 -7.55
C LYS A 224 4.03 5.16 -6.82
N LEU A 225 2.98 4.71 -7.50
CA LEU A 225 2.14 3.62 -6.99
C LEU A 225 2.95 2.32 -7.02
N PRO A 226 2.95 1.51 -5.95
CA PRO A 226 3.62 0.21 -5.95
C PRO A 226 3.13 -0.67 -7.11
N THR A 227 4.06 -1.29 -7.85
CA THR A 227 3.71 -2.15 -9.01
C THR A 227 2.81 -3.31 -8.62
N GLN A 228 3.03 -3.89 -7.44
CA GLN A 228 2.19 -4.96 -6.88
C GLN A 228 0.72 -4.53 -6.74
N LEU A 229 0.46 -3.25 -6.43
CA LEU A 229 -0.90 -2.72 -6.36
C LEU A 229 -1.48 -2.49 -7.75
N VAL A 230 -0.68 -2.03 -8.72
CA VAL A 230 -1.15 -1.84 -10.10
C VAL A 230 -1.58 -3.15 -10.73
N GLU A 231 -0.86 -4.23 -10.45
CA GLU A 231 -1.18 -5.59 -10.93
C GLU A 231 -2.40 -6.19 -10.21
N SER A 232 -2.73 -5.70 -9.01
CA SER A 232 -3.80 -6.22 -8.18
C SER A 232 -5.15 -5.57 -8.44
N PHE A 233 -5.19 -4.37 -9.04
CA PHE A 233 -6.38 -3.57 -9.33
C PHE A 233 -6.52 -3.25 -10.82
#